data_452e8784319e0cf0b89e62fc2dbee016
#
_entry.id   452e8784319e0cf0b89e62fc2dbee016
#
_cell.length_a   1.000
_cell.length_b   1.000
_cell.length_c   1.000
_cell.angle_alpha   90.00
_cell.angle_beta   90.00
_cell.angle_gamma   90.00
#
_symmetry.space_group_name_H-M   'P 1'
#
loop_
_entity.id
_entity.type
_entity.pdbx_description
1 polymer ?
#
loop_
_entity_poly.entity_id
_entity_poly.type
_entity_poly.pdbx_seq_one_letter_code
_entity_poly.pdbx_strand_id
1 'polypeptide(L)'
;MDLAAPSMSSLIQLQNIAKRYRSTTALDGVDLDVQPGITGLLGPNGAGKSTLIKIILGLIRVTSGSGKVLGCDLYREGRNIRNKICYMPEDDCYIPGMTGIEVVKFAGTLSGIPAMEALRRGHEILDFCGMKQERYRNIETYSTGMRQKVKFAAAIVHDPEFLILDEPTSGLDPEEREALLNRIKILSTQNGKSVVLSTHILPDVQQVCEHVVILAKGKIKLNDRLEALNQTKSPTVTVRFEGDRSKFISQLQRARLRTNDLENTNALEIEGEINDLTDQVWKAAGIAGVAIHSLVPARNSLENIFMETVQEASVASS
;
A
#
# COMPACT_ATOMS: atom_id res chain seq x y z
N MET A 1 39.15 3.75 -2.50
CA MET A 1 38.31 4.70 -3.26
C MET A 1 36.95 4.03 -3.36
N ASP A 2 36.15 4.20 -2.31
CA ASP A 2 34.81 3.63 -2.26
C ASP A 2 33.91 4.38 -3.25
N LEU A 3 33.51 3.69 -4.29
CA LEU A 3 32.45 4.15 -5.17
C LEU A 3 31.14 4.03 -4.38
N ALA A 4 30.74 5.12 -3.72
CA ALA A 4 29.41 5.23 -3.16
C ALA A 4 28.38 4.95 -4.28
N ALA A 5 27.53 3.94 -4.09
CA ALA A 5 26.44 3.66 -4.99
C ALA A 5 25.63 4.97 -5.20
N PRO A 6 25.18 5.29 -6.43
CA PRO A 6 24.40 6.48 -6.66
C PRO A 6 23.18 6.43 -5.75
N SER A 7 23.00 7.45 -4.91
CA SER A 7 21.80 7.61 -4.09
C SER A 7 20.60 7.62 -5.05
N MET A 8 19.78 6.57 -5.00
CA MET A 8 18.53 6.54 -5.77
C MET A 8 17.74 7.80 -5.38
N SER A 9 17.49 8.68 -6.35
CA SER A 9 16.77 9.90 -6.09
C SER A 9 15.31 9.55 -5.74
N SER A 10 14.83 10.10 -4.61
CA SER A 10 13.43 9.92 -4.19
C SER A 10 12.46 10.27 -5.32
N LEU A 11 11.41 9.48 -5.47
CA LEU A 11 10.35 9.68 -6.47
C LEU A 11 9.46 10.86 -6.11
N ILE A 12 9.12 10.98 -4.82
CA ILE A 12 8.28 12.05 -4.26
C ILE A 12 8.99 12.63 -3.06
N GLN A 13 9.13 13.93 -3.04
CA GLN A 13 9.64 14.70 -1.91
C GLN A 13 8.68 15.83 -1.62
N LEU A 14 7.93 15.75 -0.54
CA LEU A 14 6.99 16.78 -0.10
C LEU A 14 7.43 17.33 1.24
N GLN A 15 7.33 18.66 1.40
CA GLN A 15 7.70 19.36 2.63
C GLN A 15 6.57 20.27 3.07
N ASN A 16 6.04 20.01 4.26
CA ASN A 16 5.01 20.78 4.94
C ASN A 16 3.79 21.08 4.05
N ILE A 17 3.34 20.08 3.29
CA ILE A 17 2.21 20.25 2.37
C ILE A 17 0.91 20.38 3.16
N ALA A 18 0.23 21.48 2.97
CA ALA A 18 -1.13 21.68 3.49
C ALA A 18 -2.12 21.97 2.36
N LYS A 19 -3.33 21.42 2.52
CA LYS A 19 -4.45 21.69 1.63
C LYS A 19 -5.73 21.93 2.40
N ARG A 20 -6.30 23.11 2.22
CA ARG A 20 -7.57 23.52 2.84
C ARG A 20 -8.61 23.79 1.78
N TYR A 21 -9.82 23.29 2.00
CA TYR A 21 -11.02 23.53 1.20
C TYR A 21 -12.03 24.26 2.08
N ARG A 22 -12.22 25.56 1.87
CA ARG A 22 -13.14 26.39 2.67
C ARG A 22 -12.98 26.11 4.18
N SER A 23 -13.87 25.27 4.76
CA SER A 23 -13.89 24.91 6.18
C SER A 23 -13.14 23.62 6.52
N THR A 24 -12.70 22.83 5.51
CA THR A 24 -12.11 21.51 5.72
C THR A 24 -10.63 21.51 5.40
N THR A 25 -9.79 21.09 6.34
CA THR A 25 -8.38 20.83 6.12
C THR A 25 -8.21 19.38 5.67
N ALA A 26 -7.89 19.19 4.40
CA ALA A 26 -7.71 17.85 3.82
C ALA A 26 -6.31 17.27 4.04
N LEU A 27 -5.29 18.16 4.05
CA LEU A 27 -3.90 17.81 4.41
C LEU A 27 -3.36 18.90 5.32
N ASP A 28 -2.62 18.51 6.36
CA ASP A 28 -2.11 19.38 7.40
C ASP A 28 -0.64 19.11 7.72
N GLY A 29 0.26 19.82 7.03
CA GLY A 29 1.69 19.72 7.24
C GLY A 29 2.27 18.34 6.88
N VAL A 30 1.96 17.85 5.67
CA VAL A 30 2.44 16.54 5.20
C VAL A 30 3.89 16.66 4.73
N ASP A 31 4.77 15.92 5.41
CA ASP A 31 6.12 15.60 4.97
C ASP A 31 6.13 14.17 4.45
N LEU A 32 6.58 13.96 3.20
CA LEU A 32 6.56 12.65 2.56
C LEU A 32 7.77 12.48 1.66
N ASP A 33 8.49 11.41 1.87
CA ASP A 33 9.55 10.93 0.99
C ASP A 33 9.20 9.50 0.52
N VAL A 34 9.11 9.31 -0.80
CA VAL A 34 8.83 8.01 -1.42
C VAL A 34 10.02 7.59 -2.26
N GLN A 35 10.55 6.43 -1.95
CA GLN A 35 11.65 5.81 -2.65
C GLN A 35 11.16 4.96 -3.85
N PRO A 36 12.03 4.62 -4.82
CA PRO A 36 11.72 3.64 -5.85
C PRO A 36 11.25 2.30 -5.27
N GLY A 37 10.40 1.58 -6.03
CA GLY A 37 9.77 0.33 -5.61
C GLY A 37 8.26 0.45 -5.49
N ILE A 38 7.63 -0.45 -4.74
CA ILE A 38 6.17 -0.43 -4.52
C ILE A 38 5.87 0.09 -3.12
N THR A 39 5.17 1.23 -3.06
CA THR A 39 4.73 1.87 -1.82
C THR A 39 3.22 1.76 -1.66
N GLY A 40 2.76 1.21 -0.53
CA GLY A 40 1.35 1.20 -0.14
C GLY A 40 0.96 2.49 0.56
N LEU A 41 -0.03 3.21 0.04
CA LEU A 41 -0.64 4.39 0.68
C LEU A 41 -1.92 3.96 1.39
N LEU A 42 -1.83 3.73 2.67
CA LEU A 42 -2.94 3.31 3.52
C LEU A 42 -3.62 4.48 4.23
N GLY A 43 -4.88 4.33 4.51
CA GLY A 43 -5.65 5.29 5.32
C GLY A 43 -7.15 5.07 5.17
N PRO A 44 -7.93 5.44 6.20
CA PRO A 44 -9.39 5.36 6.13
C PRO A 44 -9.97 6.31 5.08
N ASN A 45 -11.25 6.13 4.78
CA ASN A 45 -11.97 7.07 3.91
C ASN A 45 -11.96 8.48 4.53
N GLY A 46 -11.70 9.49 3.70
CA GLY A 46 -11.55 10.86 4.17
C GLY A 46 -10.19 11.20 4.79
N ALA A 47 -9.24 10.28 4.87
CA ALA A 47 -7.89 10.53 5.39
C ALA A 47 -7.09 11.58 4.59
N GLY A 48 -7.48 11.84 3.33
CA GLY A 48 -6.78 12.76 2.44
C GLY A 48 -6.01 12.09 1.29
N LYS A 49 -6.11 10.77 1.11
CA LYS A 49 -5.38 10.00 0.08
C LYS A 49 -5.58 10.56 -1.33
N SER A 50 -6.82 10.68 -1.78
CA SER A 50 -7.13 11.21 -3.13
C SER A 50 -6.73 12.69 -3.29
N THR A 51 -6.74 13.48 -2.19
CA THR A 51 -6.21 14.84 -2.20
C THR A 51 -4.70 14.85 -2.40
N LEU A 52 -3.98 14.00 -1.67
CA LEU A 52 -2.53 13.84 -1.80
C LEU A 52 -2.16 13.39 -3.22
N ILE A 53 -2.84 12.37 -3.75
CA ILE A 53 -2.65 11.89 -5.13
C ILE A 53 -2.86 13.03 -6.14
N LYS A 54 -3.96 13.79 -6.04
CA LYS A 54 -4.23 14.92 -6.94
C LYS A 54 -3.18 16.02 -6.86
N ILE A 55 -2.57 16.23 -5.69
CA ILE A 55 -1.44 17.15 -5.52
C ILE A 55 -0.19 16.60 -6.23
N ILE A 56 0.17 15.36 -6.00
CA ILE A 56 1.32 14.68 -6.65
C ILE A 56 1.19 14.75 -8.18
N LEU A 57 -0.01 14.58 -8.71
CA LEU A 57 -0.30 14.70 -10.14
C LEU A 57 -0.32 16.15 -10.66
N GLY A 58 -0.18 17.15 -9.77
CA GLY A 58 -0.29 18.56 -10.13
C GLY A 58 -1.68 18.96 -10.64
N LEU A 59 -2.74 18.24 -10.27
CA LEU A 59 -4.13 18.52 -10.65
C LEU A 59 -4.76 19.58 -9.77
N ILE A 60 -4.31 19.70 -8.51
CA ILE A 60 -4.78 20.72 -7.57
C ILE A 60 -3.59 21.41 -6.92
N ARG A 61 -3.73 22.72 -6.66
CA ARG A 61 -2.71 23.49 -5.97
C ARG A 61 -2.80 23.26 -4.47
N VAL A 62 -1.65 23.19 -3.81
CA VAL A 62 -1.57 23.18 -2.35
C VAL A 62 -1.90 24.56 -1.77
N THR A 63 -2.23 24.63 -0.49
CA THR A 63 -2.41 25.90 0.24
C THR A 63 -1.06 26.42 0.70
N SER A 64 -0.17 25.54 1.18
CA SER A 64 1.21 25.84 1.56
C SER A 64 2.09 24.61 1.45
N GLY A 65 3.40 24.79 1.59
CA GLY A 65 4.41 23.76 1.45
C GLY A 65 5.06 23.75 0.08
N SER A 66 5.99 22.83 -0.17
CA SER A 66 6.72 22.69 -1.42
C SER A 66 7.03 21.22 -1.69
N GLY A 67 7.42 20.87 -2.91
CA GLY A 67 7.79 19.51 -3.20
C GLY A 67 8.26 19.27 -4.62
N LYS A 68 8.82 18.09 -4.83
CA LYS A 68 9.23 17.58 -6.15
C LYS A 68 8.67 16.18 -6.36
N VAL A 69 8.35 15.88 -7.60
CA VAL A 69 7.92 14.56 -8.05
C VAL A 69 8.74 14.20 -9.29
N LEU A 70 9.45 13.08 -9.24
CA LEU A 70 10.42 12.67 -10.28
C LEU A 70 11.42 13.79 -10.63
N GLY A 71 11.87 14.53 -9.60
CA GLY A 71 12.77 15.68 -9.75
C GLY A 71 12.11 16.96 -10.24
N CYS A 72 10.86 16.93 -10.72
CA CYS A 72 10.11 18.06 -11.24
C CYS A 72 9.43 18.84 -10.10
N ASP A 73 9.48 20.18 -10.19
CA ASP A 73 8.80 21.05 -9.23
C ASP A 73 7.27 20.93 -9.31
N LEU A 74 6.63 20.75 -8.16
CA LEU A 74 5.20 20.49 -8.04
C LEU A 74 4.32 21.62 -8.61
N TYR A 75 4.80 22.86 -8.57
CA TYR A 75 4.05 24.04 -9.01
C TYR A 75 4.31 24.45 -10.45
N ARG A 76 5.56 24.30 -10.88
CA ARG A 76 6.02 24.85 -12.14
C ARG A 76 5.99 23.82 -13.27
N GLU A 77 6.13 22.53 -12.93
CA GLU A 77 6.40 21.48 -13.89
C GLU A 77 5.32 20.38 -13.92
N GLY A 78 4.08 20.70 -13.52
CA GLY A 78 2.99 19.73 -13.45
C GLY A 78 2.72 18.96 -14.77
N ARG A 79 3.01 19.57 -15.93
CA ARG A 79 2.92 18.85 -17.21
C ARG A 79 4.02 17.81 -17.37
N ASN A 80 5.26 18.14 -16.97
CA ASN A 80 6.39 17.20 -17.00
C ASN A 80 6.15 16.03 -16.06
N ILE A 81 5.58 16.29 -14.88
CA ILE A 81 5.16 15.24 -13.93
C ILE A 81 4.18 14.30 -14.60
N ARG A 82 3.07 14.80 -15.16
CA ARG A 82 2.02 13.97 -15.78
C ARG A 82 2.48 13.21 -17.03
N ASN A 83 3.50 13.69 -17.74
CA ASN A 83 4.06 12.95 -18.87
C ASN A 83 4.84 11.68 -18.45
N LYS A 84 5.27 11.60 -17.20
CA LYS A 84 6.08 10.49 -16.66
C LYS A 84 5.29 9.54 -15.77
N ILE A 85 4.10 9.95 -15.35
CA ILE A 85 3.25 9.22 -14.41
C ILE A 85 2.00 8.72 -15.11
N CYS A 86 1.60 7.49 -14.79
CA CYS A 86 0.23 7.09 -15.02
C CYS A 86 -0.61 7.22 -13.74
N TYR A 87 -1.90 7.45 -13.92
CA TYR A 87 -2.87 7.43 -12.86
C TYR A 87 -4.05 6.53 -13.24
N MET A 88 -4.31 5.55 -12.42
CA MET A 88 -5.49 4.72 -12.48
C MET A 88 -6.42 5.12 -11.33
N PRO A 89 -7.53 5.84 -11.60
CA PRO A 89 -8.48 6.28 -10.57
C PRO A 89 -9.33 5.12 -10.04
N GLU A 90 -9.89 5.30 -8.85
CA GLU A 90 -10.87 4.38 -8.27
C GLU A 90 -12.11 4.26 -9.15
N ASP A 91 -12.67 5.41 -9.57
CA ASP A 91 -13.88 5.47 -10.38
C ASP A 91 -13.71 4.85 -11.77
N ASP A 92 -14.82 4.39 -12.35
CA ASP A 92 -14.86 3.94 -13.73
C ASP A 92 -14.59 5.12 -14.68
N CYS A 93 -13.64 4.94 -15.59
CA CYS A 93 -13.24 5.97 -16.56
C CYS A 93 -13.21 5.42 -17.99
N TYR A 94 -14.28 4.74 -18.40
CA TYR A 94 -14.44 4.28 -19.77
C TYR A 94 -15.35 5.20 -20.58
N ILE A 95 -15.19 5.15 -21.90
CA ILE A 95 -16.03 5.89 -22.85
C ILE A 95 -17.09 4.93 -23.40
N PRO A 96 -18.38 5.20 -23.19
CA PRO A 96 -19.46 4.38 -23.74
C PRO A 96 -19.35 4.21 -25.26
N GLY A 97 -19.72 3.03 -25.75
CA GLY A 97 -19.68 2.71 -27.18
C GLY A 97 -18.32 2.25 -27.70
N MET A 98 -17.27 2.29 -26.88
CA MET A 98 -15.95 1.76 -27.27
C MET A 98 -15.76 0.30 -26.84
N THR A 99 -14.96 -0.43 -27.61
CA THR A 99 -14.41 -1.72 -27.24
C THR A 99 -13.20 -1.56 -26.33
N GLY A 100 -12.78 -2.62 -25.60
CA GLY A 100 -11.63 -2.56 -24.72
C GLY A 100 -10.34 -2.15 -25.43
N ILE A 101 -10.10 -2.65 -26.66
CA ILE A 101 -8.91 -2.27 -27.45
C ILE A 101 -8.97 -0.81 -27.91
N GLU A 102 -10.16 -0.29 -28.24
CA GLU A 102 -10.31 1.12 -28.63
C GLU A 102 -10.04 2.06 -27.46
N VAL A 103 -10.47 1.71 -26.23
CA VAL A 103 -10.18 2.48 -25.03
C VAL A 103 -8.66 2.54 -24.78
N VAL A 104 -7.96 1.42 -24.85
CA VAL A 104 -6.50 1.39 -24.63
C VAL A 104 -5.75 2.14 -25.74
N LYS A 105 -6.15 1.96 -27.01
CA LYS A 105 -5.62 2.72 -28.14
C LYS A 105 -5.82 4.23 -27.94
N PHE A 106 -7.03 4.63 -27.53
CA PHE A 106 -7.38 6.03 -27.27
C PHE A 106 -6.48 6.64 -26.17
N ALA A 107 -6.30 5.93 -25.05
CA ALA A 107 -5.40 6.36 -23.98
C ALA A 107 -3.96 6.54 -24.48
N GLY A 108 -3.45 5.62 -25.30
CA GLY A 108 -2.14 5.73 -25.90
C GLY A 108 -2.01 6.94 -26.81
N THR A 109 -3.03 7.21 -27.65
CA THR A 109 -3.00 8.38 -28.55
C THR A 109 -3.09 9.70 -27.79
N LEU A 110 -3.86 9.77 -26.70
CA LEU A 110 -3.87 10.94 -25.81
C LEU A 110 -2.51 11.20 -25.14
N SER A 111 -1.74 10.14 -24.91
CA SER A 111 -0.37 10.22 -24.38
C SER A 111 0.69 10.55 -25.47
N GLY A 112 0.24 10.81 -26.72
CA GLY A 112 1.13 11.20 -27.82
C GLY A 112 1.69 10.04 -28.65
N ILE A 113 1.26 8.80 -28.42
CA ILE A 113 1.68 7.63 -29.20
C ILE A 113 0.94 7.67 -30.56
N PRO A 114 1.64 7.47 -31.72
CA PRO A 114 0.99 7.34 -33.00
C PRO A 114 -0.08 6.23 -33.00
N ALA A 115 -1.22 6.45 -33.66
CA ALA A 115 -2.41 5.60 -33.59
C ALA A 115 -2.16 4.11 -33.90
N MET A 116 -1.31 3.80 -34.87
CA MET A 116 -0.95 2.43 -35.22
C MET A 116 -0.08 1.77 -34.13
N GLU A 117 0.87 2.51 -33.57
CA GLU A 117 1.69 2.05 -32.47
C GLU A 117 0.87 1.88 -31.17
N ALA A 118 -0.05 2.80 -30.88
CA ALA A 118 -0.99 2.68 -29.76
C ALA A 118 -1.88 1.45 -29.89
N LEU A 119 -2.30 1.10 -31.11
CA LEU A 119 -3.06 -0.13 -31.35
C LEU A 119 -2.20 -1.37 -31.10
N ARG A 120 -0.98 -1.40 -31.64
CA ARG A 120 -0.02 -2.52 -31.46
C ARG A 120 0.26 -2.75 -29.98
N ARG A 121 0.67 -1.70 -29.26
CA ARG A 121 0.91 -1.77 -27.81
C ARG A 121 -0.35 -2.14 -27.02
N GLY A 122 -1.50 -1.62 -27.44
CA GLY A 122 -2.78 -1.94 -26.83
C GLY A 122 -3.07 -3.45 -26.84
N HIS A 123 -2.78 -4.13 -27.97
CA HIS A 123 -2.91 -5.59 -28.02
C HIS A 123 -1.94 -6.30 -27.07
N GLU A 124 -0.67 -5.92 -27.05
CA GLU A 124 0.34 -6.52 -26.19
C GLU A 124 0.01 -6.36 -24.70
N ILE A 125 -0.43 -5.16 -24.31
CA ILE A 125 -0.77 -4.88 -22.92
C ILE A 125 -2.08 -5.56 -22.50
N LEU A 126 -3.08 -5.62 -23.38
CA LEU A 126 -4.31 -6.37 -23.09
C LEU A 126 -4.04 -7.88 -22.97
N ASP A 127 -3.10 -8.42 -23.74
CA ASP A 127 -2.63 -9.80 -23.54
C ASP A 127 -1.94 -9.97 -22.19
N PHE A 128 -1.06 -9.05 -21.80
CA PHE A 128 -0.45 -9.02 -20.46
C PHE A 128 -1.51 -8.94 -19.35
N CYS A 129 -2.59 -8.18 -19.56
CA CYS A 129 -3.71 -8.09 -18.61
C CYS A 129 -4.64 -9.32 -18.65
N GLY A 130 -4.39 -10.30 -19.52
CA GLY A 130 -5.22 -11.50 -19.66
C GLY A 130 -6.55 -11.26 -20.38
N MET A 131 -6.65 -10.19 -21.19
CA MET A 131 -7.81 -9.92 -22.04
C MET A 131 -7.57 -10.50 -23.43
N LYS A 132 -8.25 -11.59 -23.74
CA LYS A 132 -8.16 -12.28 -25.04
C LYS A 132 -9.17 -11.70 -26.06
N GLN A 133 -10.14 -12.50 -26.48
CA GLN A 133 -11.13 -12.11 -27.47
C GLN A 133 -12.13 -11.05 -26.91
N GLU A 134 -12.27 -10.99 -25.60
CA GLU A 134 -13.14 -10.03 -24.91
C GLU A 134 -12.76 -8.59 -25.23
N ARG A 135 -11.50 -8.30 -25.57
CA ARG A 135 -11.02 -6.96 -25.95
C ARG A 135 -11.79 -6.30 -27.10
N TYR A 136 -12.44 -7.10 -27.93
CA TYR A 136 -13.24 -6.63 -29.07
C TYR A 136 -14.72 -6.40 -28.74
N ARG A 137 -15.16 -6.74 -27.53
CA ARG A 137 -16.51 -6.49 -27.08
C ARG A 137 -16.66 -5.07 -26.56
N ASN A 138 -17.86 -4.53 -26.60
CA ASN A 138 -18.18 -3.24 -26.01
C ASN A 138 -17.93 -3.26 -24.49
N ILE A 139 -17.22 -2.24 -23.99
CA ILE A 139 -16.80 -2.15 -22.58
C ILE A 139 -18.00 -2.10 -21.61
N GLU A 140 -19.16 -1.64 -22.06
CA GLU A 140 -20.40 -1.62 -21.26
C GLU A 140 -20.86 -3.03 -20.88
N THR A 141 -20.48 -4.05 -21.67
CA THR A 141 -20.81 -5.45 -21.41
C THR A 141 -19.82 -6.17 -20.49
N TYR A 142 -18.81 -5.47 -19.98
CA TYR A 142 -17.75 -6.06 -19.18
C TYR A 142 -18.17 -6.26 -17.73
N SER A 143 -17.63 -7.32 -17.11
CA SER A 143 -17.61 -7.47 -15.65
C SER A 143 -16.74 -6.39 -15.02
N THR A 144 -16.86 -6.21 -13.71
CA THR A 144 -16.00 -5.29 -12.95
C THR A 144 -14.53 -5.63 -13.16
N GLY A 145 -14.14 -6.91 -13.08
CA GLY A 145 -12.77 -7.36 -13.30
C GLY A 145 -12.27 -7.06 -14.71
N MET A 146 -13.08 -7.28 -15.73
CA MET A 146 -12.71 -6.93 -17.11
C MET A 146 -12.51 -5.42 -17.28
N ARG A 147 -13.36 -4.59 -16.67
CA ARG A 147 -13.19 -3.12 -16.69
C ARG A 147 -11.91 -2.71 -15.99
N GLN A 148 -11.56 -3.29 -14.83
CA GLN A 148 -10.31 -3.03 -14.13
C GLN A 148 -9.10 -3.41 -14.97
N LYS A 149 -9.12 -4.55 -15.66
CA LYS A 149 -8.04 -4.97 -16.59
C LYS A 149 -7.81 -3.95 -17.71
N VAL A 150 -8.89 -3.47 -18.33
CA VAL A 150 -8.80 -2.44 -19.40
C VAL A 150 -8.34 -1.10 -18.83
N LYS A 151 -8.83 -0.70 -17.65
CA LYS A 151 -8.42 0.53 -16.96
C LYS A 151 -6.91 0.49 -16.63
N PHE A 152 -6.44 -0.64 -16.12
CA PHE A 152 -5.02 -0.85 -15.86
C PHE A 152 -4.19 -0.84 -17.16
N ALA A 153 -4.66 -1.53 -18.22
CA ALA A 153 -4.01 -1.53 -19.52
C ALA A 153 -3.92 -0.13 -20.12
N ALA A 154 -4.97 0.66 -20.04
CA ALA A 154 -5.01 2.05 -20.51
C ALA A 154 -4.03 2.95 -19.73
N ALA A 155 -3.87 2.69 -18.43
CA ALA A 155 -2.93 3.44 -17.58
C ALA A 155 -1.47 3.19 -17.97
N ILE A 156 -1.10 1.97 -18.39
CA ILE A 156 0.31 1.60 -18.65
C ILE A 156 0.71 1.62 -20.13
N VAL A 157 -0.23 1.88 -21.07
CA VAL A 157 0.03 1.80 -22.53
C VAL A 157 1.13 2.73 -23.02
N HIS A 158 1.36 3.86 -22.36
CA HIS A 158 2.40 4.83 -22.71
C HIS A 158 3.74 4.57 -22.01
N ASP A 159 3.88 3.42 -21.34
CA ASP A 159 5.11 2.98 -20.66
C ASP A 159 5.64 3.97 -19.60
N PRO A 160 4.82 4.36 -18.62
CA PRO A 160 5.20 5.34 -17.60
C PRO A 160 6.35 4.85 -16.72
N GLU A 161 7.16 5.79 -16.19
CA GLU A 161 8.21 5.49 -15.20
C GLU A 161 7.61 5.21 -13.81
N PHE A 162 6.48 5.87 -13.51
CA PHE A 162 5.85 5.83 -12.19
C PHE A 162 4.33 5.66 -12.31
N LEU A 163 3.79 4.74 -11.51
CA LEU A 163 2.37 4.40 -11.50
C LEU A 163 1.73 4.82 -10.18
N ILE A 164 0.58 5.48 -10.25
CA ILE A 164 -0.28 5.75 -9.10
C ILE A 164 -1.60 5.03 -9.35
N LEU A 165 -1.88 4.02 -8.52
CA LEU A 165 -3.05 3.16 -8.64
C LEU A 165 -3.95 3.37 -7.43
N ASP A 166 -5.14 3.94 -7.64
CA ASP A 166 -6.10 4.23 -6.57
C ASP A 166 -7.14 3.13 -6.51
N GLU A 167 -7.14 2.34 -5.43
CA GLU A 167 -8.01 1.18 -5.17
C GLU A 167 -8.11 0.20 -6.36
N PRO A 168 -6.98 -0.25 -6.97
CA PRO A 168 -7.01 -1.01 -8.22
C PRO A 168 -7.64 -2.39 -8.09
N THR A 169 -7.71 -2.95 -6.90
CA THR A 169 -8.26 -4.29 -6.60
C THR A 169 -9.69 -4.25 -6.10
N SER A 170 -10.28 -3.06 -5.97
CA SER A 170 -11.66 -2.88 -5.50
C SER A 170 -12.66 -3.60 -6.40
N GLY A 171 -13.56 -4.41 -5.81
CA GLY A 171 -14.60 -5.12 -6.53
C GLY A 171 -14.13 -6.32 -7.36
N LEU A 172 -12.86 -6.74 -7.23
CA LEU A 172 -12.33 -7.95 -7.85
C LEU A 172 -12.58 -9.18 -6.97
N ASP A 173 -12.83 -10.31 -7.62
CA ASP A 173 -12.77 -11.60 -6.94
C ASP A 173 -11.31 -11.95 -6.53
N PRO A 174 -11.10 -12.94 -5.65
CA PRO A 174 -9.77 -13.26 -5.13
C PRO A 174 -8.76 -13.64 -6.23
N GLU A 175 -9.17 -14.36 -7.27
CA GLU A 175 -8.30 -14.78 -8.36
C GLU A 175 -7.88 -13.60 -9.25
N GLU A 176 -8.83 -12.75 -9.63
CA GLU A 176 -8.57 -11.55 -10.43
C GLU A 176 -7.70 -10.54 -9.66
N ARG A 177 -7.95 -10.42 -8.35
CA ARG A 177 -7.16 -9.58 -7.45
C ARG A 177 -5.71 -10.04 -7.39
N GLU A 178 -5.47 -11.32 -7.13
CA GLU A 178 -4.12 -11.91 -7.11
C GLU A 178 -3.41 -11.72 -8.44
N ALA A 179 -4.11 -11.97 -9.54
CA ALA A 179 -3.57 -11.79 -10.88
C ALA A 179 -3.16 -10.34 -11.17
N LEU A 180 -3.93 -9.34 -10.70
CA LEU A 180 -3.58 -7.92 -10.87
C LEU A 180 -2.39 -7.53 -10.00
N LEU A 181 -2.34 -7.94 -8.74
CA LEU A 181 -1.22 -7.70 -7.84
C LEU A 181 0.08 -8.30 -8.38
N ASN A 182 0.03 -9.51 -8.93
CA ASN A 182 1.17 -10.14 -9.59
C ASN A 182 1.67 -9.33 -10.80
N ARG A 183 0.77 -8.76 -11.62
CA ARG A 183 1.15 -7.86 -12.74
C ARG A 183 1.82 -6.60 -12.25
N ILE A 184 1.30 -5.98 -11.19
CA ILE A 184 1.92 -4.80 -10.54
C ILE A 184 3.35 -5.15 -10.08
N LYS A 185 3.52 -6.31 -9.43
CA LYS A 185 4.83 -6.79 -8.99
C LYS A 185 5.80 -7.00 -10.15
N ILE A 186 5.35 -7.62 -11.26
CA ILE A 186 6.14 -7.80 -12.48
C ILE A 186 6.60 -6.45 -13.04
N LEU A 187 5.73 -5.45 -13.14
CA LEU A 187 6.09 -4.12 -13.63
C LEU A 187 7.18 -3.47 -12.78
N SER A 188 7.12 -3.64 -11.45
CA SER A 188 8.16 -3.10 -10.58
C SER A 188 9.46 -3.89 -10.66
N THR A 189 9.42 -5.21 -10.46
CA THR A 189 10.63 -6.03 -10.29
C THR A 189 11.38 -6.31 -11.59
N GLN A 190 10.65 -6.47 -12.71
CA GLN A 190 11.24 -6.84 -14.00
C GLN A 190 11.41 -5.65 -14.94
N ASN A 191 10.52 -4.66 -14.86
CA ASN A 191 10.54 -3.49 -15.74
C ASN A 191 11.05 -2.22 -15.05
N GLY A 192 11.44 -2.30 -13.77
CA GLY A 192 11.99 -1.17 -13.02
C GLY A 192 11.02 -0.03 -12.77
N LYS A 193 9.70 -0.28 -12.88
CA LYS A 193 8.67 0.74 -12.63
C LYS A 193 8.46 0.92 -11.14
N SER A 194 8.21 2.14 -10.73
CA SER A 194 7.82 2.43 -9.35
C SER A 194 6.31 2.59 -9.25
N VAL A 195 5.74 2.21 -8.11
CA VAL A 195 4.28 2.17 -7.92
C VAL A 195 3.90 2.75 -6.57
N VAL A 196 2.91 3.62 -6.54
CA VAL A 196 2.13 3.93 -5.33
C VAL A 196 0.76 3.27 -5.46
N LEU A 197 0.48 2.36 -4.55
CA LEU A 197 -0.77 1.62 -4.44
C LEU A 197 -1.61 2.20 -3.30
N SER A 198 -2.65 2.97 -3.62
CA SER A 198 -3.61 3.44 -2.62
C SER A 198 -4.65 2.34 -2.40
N THR A 199 -4.79 1.89 -1.16
CA THR A 199 -5.78 0.87 -0.81
C THR A 199 -6.12 0.90 0.68
N HIS A 200 -7.28 0.36 1.03
CA HIS A 200 -7.67 0.05 2.41
C HIS A 200 -7.55 -1.47 2.70
N ILE A 201 -7.14 -2.26 1.73
CA ILE A 201 -7.03 -3.72 1.81
C ILE A 201 -5.60 -4.10 2.23
N LEU A 202 -5.39 -4.34 3.51
CA LEU A 202 -4.07 -4.61 4.08
C LEU A 202 -3.34 -5.82 3.47
N PRO A 203 -4.00 -6.96 3.19
CA PRO A 203 -3.38 -8.08 2.51
C PRO A 203 -2.72 -7.73 1.16
N ASP A 204 -3.28 -6.77 0.38
CA ASP A 204 -2.67 -6.33 -0.88
C ASP A 204 -1.31 -5.68 -0.65
N VAL A 205 -1.25 -4.83 0.38
CA VAL A 205 0.00 -4.16 0.76
C VAL A 205 1.05 -5.16 1.23
N GLN A 206 0.66 -6.12 2.06
CA GLN A 206 1.55 -7.19 2.55
C GLN A 206 2.11 -8.06 1.42
N GLN A 207 1.33 -8.26 0.35
CA GLN A 207 1.71 -9.13 -0.76
C GLN A 207 2.71 -8.48 -1.72
N VAL A 208 2.59 -7.18 -1.98
CA VAL A 208 3.36 -6.54 -3.07
C VAL A 208 4.19 -5.33 -2.67
N CYS A 209 3.91 -4.67 -1.54
CA CYS A 209 4.58 -3.44 -1.16
C CYS A 209 5.88 -3.70 -0.39
N GLU A 210 6.89 -2.86 -0.63
CA GLU A 210 8.15 -2.80 0.11
C GLU A 210 8.10 -1.73 1.20
N HIS A 211 7.35 -0.65 0.94
CA HIS A 211 7.17 0.50 1.80
C HIS A 211 5.70 0.74 2.09
N VAL A 212 5.42 1.32 3.25
CA VAL A 212 4.06 1.66 3.69
C VAL A 212 4.02 3.08 4.21
N VAL A 213 3.06 3.83 3.72
CA VAL A 213 2.71 5.17 4.19
C VAL A 213 1.30 5.11 4.76
N ILE A 214 1.12 5.46 6.03
CA ILE A 214 -0.21 5.56 6.66
C ILE A 214 -0.58 7.03 6.78
N LEU A 215 -1.68 7.40 6.13
CA LEU A 215 -2.29 8.72 6.17
C LEU A 215 -3.55 8.69 7.02
N ALA A 216 -3.64 9.54 8.04
CA ALA A 216 -4.83 9.69 8.87
C ALA A 216 -5.08 11.18 9.20
N LYS A 217 -6.34 11.64 9.05
CA LYS A 217 -6.74 13.03 9.31
C LYS A 217 -5.82 14.08 8.65
N GLY A 218 -5.43 13.82 7.41
CA GLY A 218 -4.58 14.72 6.62
C GLY A 218 -3.11 14.77 7.04
N LYS A 219 -2.64 13.86 7.90
CA LYS A 219 -1.24 13.79 8.36
C LYS A 219 -0.64 12.42 8.07
N ILE A 220 0.64 12.38 7.70
CA ILE A 220 1.39 11.13 7.67
C ILE A 220 1.64 10.70 9.11
N LYS A 221 1.20 9.50 9.43
CA LYS A 221 1.37 8.89 10.74
C LYS A 221 2.53 7.91 10.75
N LEU A 222 2.78 7.29 9.61
CA LEU A 222 3.85 6.33 9.43
C LEU A 222 4.35 6.39 7.99
N ASN A 223 5.67 6.33 7.81
CA ASN A 223 6.33 6.15 6.54
C ASN A 223 7.58 5.28 6.78
N ASP A 224 7.48 3.99 6.50
CA ASP A 224 8.55 3.06 6.78
C ASP A 224 8.55 1.85 5.83
N ARG A 225 9.59 1.03 5.89
CA ARG A 225 9.66 -0.25 5.20
C ARG A 225 8.74 -1.27 5.84
N LEU A 226 8.04 -2.05 5.03
CA LEU A 226 7.15 -3.10 5.53
C LEU A 226 7.91 -4.14 6.37
N GLU A 227 9.15 -4.47 6.00
CA GLU A 227 10.00 -5.38 6.77
C GLU A 227 10.31 -4.85 8.18
N ALA A 228 10.57 -3.54 8.32
CA ALA A 228 10.83 -2.92 9.61
C ALA A 228 9.60 -2.94 10.53
N LEU A 229 8.41 -2.81 9.95
CA LEU A 229 7.14 -2.87 10.68
C LEU A 229 6.79 -4.27 11.18
N ASN A 230 7.25 -5.28 10.47
CA ASN A 230 7.06 -6.68 10.88
C ASN A 230 8.05 -7.14 11.96
N GLN A 231 9.05 -6.32 12.29
CA GLN A 231 9.96 -6.57 13.41
C GLN A 231 9.33 -6.03 14.69
N THR A 232 9.09 -6.90 15.65
CA THR A 232 8.61 -6.49 16.99
C THR A 232 9.68 -5.62 17.67
N LYS A 233 9.28 -4.49 18.24
CA LYS A 233 10.18 -3.61 19.02
C LYS A 233 10.79 -4.33 20.23
N SER A 234 10.10 -5.33 20.76
CA SER A 234 10.55 -6.27 21.78
C SER A 234 10.21 -7.68 21.33
N PRO A 235 11.04 -8.68 21.64
CA PRO A 235 10.70 -10.06 21.35
C PRO A 235 9.40 -10.43 22.03
N THR A 236 8.42 -10.73 21.20
CA THR A 236 7.10 -11.14 21.65
C THR A 236 6.79 -12.49 21.04
N VAL A 237 6.22 -13.40 21.81
CA VAL A 237 5.76 -14.69 21.34
C VAL A 237 4.28 -14.87 21.64
N THR A 238 3.54 -15.43 20.71
CA THR A 238 2.18 -15.89 20.91
C THR A 238 2.20 -17.36 21.30
N VAL A 239 1.62 -17.66 22.46
CA VAL A 239 1.57 -19.00 23.01
C VAL A 239 0.12 -19.47 23.10
N ARG A 240 -0.19 -20.60 22.47
CA ARG A 240 -1.45 -21.33 22.68
C ARG A 240 -1.19 -22.49 23.62
N PHE A 241 -2.02 -22.62 24.66
CA PHE A 241 -1.78 -23.57 25.71
C PHE A 241 -3.09 -24.17 26.25
N GLU A 242 -2.96 -25.28 26.97
CA GLU A 242 -4.02 -25.94 27.70
C GLU A 242 -3.57 -26.17 29.15
N GLY A 243 -4.42 -25.83 30.12
CA GLY A 243 -4.15 -25.95 31.55
C GLY A 243 -4.58 -24.74 32.37
N ASP A 244 -4.06 -24.63 33.58
CA ASP A 244 -4.38 -23.55 34.52
C ASP A 244 -3.72 -22.25 34.12
N ARG A 245 -4.54 -21.38 33.48
CA ARG A 245 -4.16 -20.06 32.99
C ARG A 245 -3.58 -19.16 34.10
N SER A 246 -4.24 -19.17 35.27
CA SER A 246 -3.86 -18.29 36.39
C SER A 246 -2.47 -18.66 36.93
N LYS A 247 -2.18 -19.96 37.05
CA LYS A 247 -0.85 -20.44 37.43
C LYS A 247 0.19 -20.10 36.39
N PHE A 248 -0.14 -20.25 35.11
CA PHE A 248 0.81 -19.94 34.03
C PHE A 248 1.19 -18.46 34.00
N ILE A 249 0.20 -17.56 34.02
CA ILE A 249 0.44 -16.10 34.09
C ILE A 249 1.29 -15.74 35.32
N SER A 250 1.02 -16.32 36.48
CA SER A 250 1.79 -16.06 37.69
C SER A 250 3.26 -16.46 37.57
N GLN A 251 3.56 -17.55 36.85
CA GLN A 251 4.94 -17.97 36.60
C GLN A 251 5.65 -17.07 35.58
N LEU A 252 4.94 -16.63 34.53
CA LEU A 252 5.46 -15.69 33.56
C LEU A 252 5.80 -14.33 34.21
N GLN A 253 4.93 -13.83 35.08
CA GLN A 253 5.17 -12.59 35.84
C GLN A 253 6.36 -12.72 36.80
N ARG A 254 6.55 -13.88 37.45
CA ARG A 254 7.75 -14.16 38.26
C ARG A 254 9.05 -14.15 37.44
N ALA A 255 8.97 -14.57 36.19
CA ALA A 255 10.07 -14.48 35.22
C ALA A 255 10.25 -13.07 34.63
N ARG A 256 9.51 -12.06 35.11
CA ARG A 256 9.50 -10.66 34.63
C ARG A 256 9.05 -10.52 33.17
N LEU A 257 8.28 -11.49 32.67
CA LEU A 257 7.67 -11.42 31.36
C LEU A 257 6.33 -10.68 31.44
N ARG A 258 6.08 -9.82 30.45
CA ARG A 258 4.79 -9.14 30.30
C ARG A 258 3.84 -10.02 29.53
N THR A 259 2.59 -10.07 29.92
CA THR A 259 1.55 -10.88 29.26
C THR A 259 0.39 -10.01 28.84
N ASN A 260 -0.01 -10.10 27.56
CA ASN A 260 -1.21 -9.49 27.02
C ASN A 260 -2.22 -10.60 26.66
N ASP A 261 -3.46 -10.40 27.03
CA ASP A 261 -4.55 -11.31 26.75
C ASP A 261 -5.03 -11.14 25.30
N LEU A 262 -5.06 -12.23 24.54
CA LEU A 262 -5.76 -12.27 23.28
C LEU A 262 -7.20 -12.67 23.54
N GLU A 263 -8.12 -11.69 23.47
CA GLU A 263 -9.54 -11.86 23.80
C GLU A 263 -10.14 -13.09 23.10
N ASN A 264 -10.90 -13.88 23.87
CA ASN A 264 -11.63 -15.08 23.44
C ASN A 264 -10.81 -16.29 22.95
N THR A 265 -9.52 -16.39 23.28
CA THR A 265 -8.70 -17.56 22.92
C THR A 265 -7.87 -18.07 24.10
N ASN A 266 -7.54 -19.38 24.11
CA ASN A 266 -6.53 -19.93 25.03
C ASN A 266 -5.11 -19.58 24.53
N ALA A 267 -4.88 -18.29 24.23
CA ALA A 267 -3.61 -17.76 23.75
C ALA A 267 -3.20 -16.55 24.59
N LEU A 268 -1.90 -16.39 24.76
CA LEU A 268 -1.27 -15.24 25.40
C LEU A 268 -0.18 -14.69 24.50
N GLU A 269 -0.10 -13.38 24.39
CA GLU A 269 1.09 -12.69 23.93
C GLU A 269 2.03 -12.47 25.12
N ILE A 270 3.29 -12.87 24.96
CA ILE A 270 4.31 -12.78 26.00
C ILE A 270 5.48 -11.98 25.47
N GLU A 271 5.77 -10.87 26.13
CA GLU A 271 6.88 -9.96 25.80
C GLU A 271 8.03 -10.14 26.79
N GLY A 272 9.26 -10.18 26.30
CA GLY A 272 10.47 -10.32 27.14
C GLY A 272 11.75 -9.88 26.45
N GLU A 273 12.92 -10.15 27.02
CA GLU A 273 14.21 -9.84 26.43
C GLU A 273 14.65 -10.88 25.39
N ILE A 274 15.37 -10.43 24.34
CA ILE A 274 15.63 -11.16 23.08
C ILE A 274 16.24 -12.56 23.25
N ASN A 275 17.17 -12.73 24.18
CA ASN A 275 18.05 -13.90 24.18
C ASN A 275 17.50 -15.14 24.90
N ASP A 276 16.36 -15.07 25.59
CA ASP A 276 15.90 -16.13 26.48
C ASP A 276 14.39 -16.31 26.57
N LEU A 277 13.59 -15.55 25.79
CA LEU A 277 12.14 -15.51 25.92
C LEU A 277 11.49 -16.90 25.76
N THR A 278 11.86 -17.63 24.72
CA THR A 278 11.33 -18.97 24.44
C THR A 278 11.62 -19.96 25.58
N ASP A 279 12.86 -19.96 26.08
CA ASP A 279 13.26 -20.84 27.17
C ASP A 279 12.58 -20.50 28.48
N GLN A 280 12.39 -19.22 28.77
CA GLN A 280 11.66 -18.76 29.95
C GLN A 280 10.18 -19.16 29.91
N VAL A 281 9.56 -19.08 28.72
CA VAL A 281 8.17 -19.50 28.50
C VAL A 281 8.02 -21.01 28.72
N TRP A 282 8.95 -21.83 28.17
CA TRP A 282 8.94 -23.28 28.37
C TRP A 282 9.14 -23.65 29.85
N LYS A 283 10.08 -22.99 30.55
CA LYS A 283 10.27 -23.20 31.99
C LYS A 283 9.04 -22.86 32.82
N ALA A 284 8.41 -21.69 32.52
CA ALA A 284 7.19 -21.27 33.20
C ALA A 284 6.03 -22.25 32.97
N ALA A 285 5.87 -22.75 31.74
CA ALA A 285 4.86 -23.74 31.42
C ALA A 285 5.07 -25.08 32.16
N GLY A 286 6.32 -25.55 32.21
CA GLY A 286 6.68 -26.77 32.97
C GLY A 286 6.38 -26.64 34.45
N ILE A 287 6.67 -25.49 35.08
CA ILE A 287 6.37 -25.24 36.50
C ILE A 287 4.85 -25.12 36.74
N ALA A 288 4.12 -24.51 35.82
CA ALA A 288 2.67 -24.35 35.93
C ALA A 288 1.88 -25.63 35.61
N GLY A 289 2.54 -26.66 35.03
CA GLY A 289 1.88 -27.88 34.58
C GLY A 289 0.98 -27.63 33.35
N VAL A 290 1.35 -26.72 32.48
CA VAL A 290 0.58 -26.29 31.30
C VAL A 290 1.19 -26.89 30.05
N ALA A 291 0.34 -27.45 29.17
CA ALA A 291 0.76 -27.97 27.86
C ALA A 291 0.75 -26.86 26.82
N ILE A 292 1.88 -26.60 26.16
CA ILE A 292 1.98 -25.66 25.05
C ILE A 292 1.68 -26.39 23.74
N HIS A 293 0.64 -25.92 23.02
CA HIS A 293 0.26 -26.43 21.69
C HIS A 293 0.97 -25.70 20.56
N SER A 294 1.25 -24.40 20.75
CA SER A 294 1.90 -23.56 19.74
C SER A 294 2.64 -22.42 20.43
N LEU A 295 3.88 -22.20 20.00
CA LEU A 295 4.68 -21.06 20.37
C LEU A 295 5.28 -20.48 19.09
N VAL A 296 4.81 -19.31 18.68
CA VAL A 296 5.25 -18.62 17.47
C VAL A 296 5.68 -17.19 17.80
N PRO A 297 6.72 -16.66 17.15
CA PRO A 297 7.05 -15.25 17.29
C PRO A 297 5.82 -14.41 16.94
N ALA A 298 5.44 -13.50 17.85
CA ALA A 298 4.42 -12.52 17.53
C ALA A 298 5.03 -11.53 16.52
N ARG A 299 4.36 -11.36 15.41
CA ARG A 299 4.68 -10.29 14.46
C ARG A 299 3.68 -9.18 14.73
N ASN A 300 4.15 -7.95 14.85
CA ASN A 300 3.24 -6.81 14.74
C ASN A 300 2.57 -6.93 13.37
N SER A 301 1.30 -7.28 13.34
CA SER A 301 0.60 -7.29 12.06
C SER A 301 0.45 -5.85 11.57
N LEU A 302 0.59 -5.61 10.29
CA LEU A 302 0.30 -4.30 9.69
C LEU A 302 -1.10 -3.82 10.11
N GLU A 303 -2.03 -4.75 10.35
CA GLU A 303 -3.38 -4.49 10.86
C GLU A 303 -3.37 -3.84 12.24
N ASN A 304 -2.58 -4.38 13.18
CA ASN A 304 -2.46 -3.81 14.53
C ASN A 304 -1.88 -2.40 14.46
N ILE A 305 -0.79 -2.23 13.71
CA ILE A 305 -0.15 -0.92 13.52
C ILE A 305 -1.12 0.08 12.87
N PHE A 306 -1.88 -0.37 11.86
CA PHE A 306 -2.86 0.46 11.20
C PHE A 306 -4.00 0.85 12.15
N MET A 307 -4.56 -0.10 12.91
CA MET A 307 -5.64 0.13 13.87
C MET A 307 -5.20 1.07 14.99
N GLU A 308 -4.03 0.86 15.60
CA GLU A 308 -3.46 1.75 16.61
C GLU A 308 -3.29 3.16 16.06
N THR A 309 -2.69 3.30 14.88
CA THR A 309 -2.44 4.60 14.23
C THR A 309 -3.75 5.34 13.92
N VAL A 310 -4.80 4.62 13.55
CA VAL A 310 -6.12 5.22 13.27
C VAL A 310 -6.86 5.56 14.55
N GLN A 311 -6.77 4.72 15.60
CA GLN A 311 -7.39 4.97 16.91
C GLN A 311 -6.74 6.16 17.63
N GLU A 312 -5.41 6.25 17.68
CA GLU A 312 -4.70 7.42 18.24
C GLU A 312 -5.12 8.70 17.52
N ALA A 313 -5.31 8.64 16.21
CA ALA A 313 -5.83 9.77 15.46
C ALA A 313 -7.27 10.11 15.83
N SER A 314 -8.09 9.19 16.35
CA SER A 314 -9.48 9.46 16.77
C SER A 314 -9.55 10.08 18.18
N VAL A 315 -8.72 9.61 19.11
CA VAL A 315 -8.68 10.09 20.52
C VAL A 315 -8.12 11.53 20.63
N ALA A 316 -7.14 11.91 19.83
CA ALA A 316 -6.55 13.26 19.83
C ALA A 316 -7.50 14.36 19.31
N SER A 317 -8.77 14.07 19.04
CA SER A 317 -9.77 14.98 18.46
C SER A 317 -11.01 15.14 19.33
N SER A 318 -11.06 14.49 20.47
CA SER A 318 -12.02 14.68 21.57
C SER A 318 -11.39 15.50 22.70
#